data_b50c402c7da2c15a0c537906b2c968f3
#
_entry.id   b50c402c7da2c15a0c537906b2c968f3
#
_cell.length_a   1.000
_cell.length_b   1.000
_cell.length_c   1.000
_cell.angle_alpha   90.00
_cell.angle_beta   90.00
_cell.angle_gamma   90.00
#
_symmetry.space_group_name_H-M   'P 1'
#
loop_
_entity.id
_entity.type
_entity.pdbx_description
1 polymer ?
#
loop_
_entity_poly.entity_id
_entity_poly.type
_entity_poly.pdbx_seq_one_letter_code
_entity_poly.pdbx_strand_id
1 'polypeptide(L)'
;MTDRPRIPLAGVIGSPIAHSKSPALHGYWLRRYGINGHYIPMEIAHDDLAHALELLPRLGFVGLNVTLPHKEAVVGLADIVTDRAALIGAANTLIFRNDGKIYADNTDGSGFVENLRQYAPGWEPKAGPAMVFGAGGAARAIVAALIEVGVPEIRITNRTRTRAEALRADFGAKLTVVDWVQSQHLLDDVAAVVNTT
;
A
#
# COMPACT_ATOMS: atom_id res chain seq x y z
N MET A 1 40.24 -9.54 -6.89
CA MET A 1 38.93 -9.22 -7.49
C MET A 1 38.55 -7.83 -7.01
N THR A 2 38.54 -6.85 -7.90
CA THR A 2 38.18 -5.46 -7.55
C THR A 2 36.70 -5.44 -7.16
N ASP A 3 36.45 -5.07 -5.92
CA ASP A 3 35.11 -4.88 -5.38
C ASP A 3 34.48 -3.64 -6.07
N ARG A 4 33.91 -3.85 -7.25
CA ARG A 4 33.14 -2.80 -7.93
C ARG A 4 31.84 -2.65 -7.16
N PRO A 5 31.52 -1.44 -6.65
CA PRO A 5 30.26 -1.23 -5.96
C PRO A 5 29.12 -1.62 -6.90
N ARG A 6 28.26 -2.52 -6.45
CA ARG A 6 27.09 -2.93 -7.23
C ARG A 6 26.17 -1.73 -7.34
N ILE A 7 25.71 -1.44 -8.57
CA ILE A 7 24.67 -0.43 -8.81
C ILE A 7 23.35 -1.00 -8.27
N PRO A 8 22.73 -0.42 -7.24
CA PRO A 8 21.50 -0.95 -6.68
C PRO A 8 20.34 -0.84 -7.67
N LEU A 9 19.59 -1.92 -7.79
CA LEU A 9 18.36 -1.97 -8.56
C LEU A 9 17.17 -1.97 -7.60
N ALA A 10 16.16 -1.18 -7.91
CA ALA A 10 14.86 -1.21 -7.25
C ALA A 10 13.76 -1.08 -8.30
N GLY A 11 12.53 -1.31 -7.91
CA GLY A 11 11.44 -1.19 -8.86
C GLY A 11 10.06 -1.22 -8.22
N VAL A 12 9.03 -1.18 -9.06
CA VAL A 12 7.64 -1.41 -8.67
C VAL A 12 7.11 -2.62 -9.41
N ILE A 13 6.44 -3.51 -8.68
CA ILE A 13 5.76 -4.68 -9.23
C ILE A 13 4.24 -4.54 -9.12
N GLY A 14 3.54 -5.02 -10.15
CA GLY A 14 2.08 -5.03 -10.23
C GLY A 14 1.61 -5.64 -11.55
N SER A 15 0.29 -5.74 -11.76
CA SER A 15 -0.29 -6.19 -13.03
C SER A 15 -1.70 -5.61 -13.20
N PRO A 16 -1.92 -4.70 -14.17
CA PRO A 16 -0.92 -4.07 -15.06
C PRO A 16 -0.08 -3.00 -14.33
N ILE A 17 1.13 -2.71 -14.82
CA ILE A 17 2.07 -1.77 -14.19
C ILE A 17 2.51 -0.59 -15.06
N ALA A 18 2.25 -0.65 -16.35
CA ALA A 18 2.76 0.33 -17.33
C ALA A 18 2.38 1.80 -17.04
N HIS A 19 1.26 2.03 -16.34
CA HIS A 19 0.76 3.36 -15.97
C HIS A 19 1.38 3.94 -14.69
N SER A 20 2.23 3.18 -13.98
CA SER A 20 2.83 3.60 -12.71
C SER A 20 3.69 4.86 -12.90
N LYS A 21 3.49 5.82 -11.99
CA LYS A 21 4.31 7.05 -11.92
C LYS A 21 5.55 6.89 -11.05
N SER A 22 5.66 5.78 -10.31
CA SER A 22 6.80 5.53 -9.41
C SER A 22 8.16 5.58 -10.11
N PRO A 23 8.34 5.04 -11.33
CA PRO A 23 9.63 5.15 -12.02
C PRO A 23 10.06 6.59 -12.31
N ALA A 24 9.12 7.45 -12.68
CA ALA A 24 9.42 8.88 -12.92
C ALA A 24 9.82 9.59 -11.63
N LEU A 25 9.09 9.34 -10.53
CA LEU A 25 9.34 9.95 -9.23
C LEU A 25 10.69 9.48 -8.64
N HIS A 26 10.91 8.18 -8.55
CA HIS A 26 12.16 7.63 -8.03
C HIS A 26 13.36 7.97 -8.93
N GLY A 27 13.20 7.97 -10.25
CA GLY A 27 14.24 8.43 -11.17
C GLY A 27 14.62 9.89 -10.96
N TYR A 28 13.65 10.76 -10.67
CA TYR A 28 13.93 12.14 -10.27
C TYR A 28 14.74 12.21 -8.96
N TRP A 29 14.35 11.47 -7.92
CA TRP A 29 15.08 11.46 -6.64
C TRP A 29 16.48 10.88 -6.77
N LEU A 30 16.68 9.79 -7.51
CA LEU A 30 18.00 9.22 -7.75
C LEU A 30 18.95 10.28 -8.35
N ARG A 31 18.49 11.02 -9.36
CA ARG A 31 19.27 12.12 -9.95
C ARG A 31 19.50 13.27 -8.97
N ARG A 32 18.46 13.71 -8.26
CA ARG A 32 18.52 14.82 -7.32
C ARG A 32 19.51 14.58 -6.19
N TYR A 33 19.59 13.39 -5.68
CA TYR A 33 20.45 13.02 -4.56
C TYR A 33 21.78 12.38 -5.01
N GLY A 34 22.06 12.32 -6.29
CA GLY A 34 23.31 11.75 -6.82
C GLY A 34 23.46 10.25 -6.53
N ILE A 35 22.36 9.54 -6.38
CA ILE A 35 22.37 8.10 -6.12
C ILE A 35 22.53 7.35 -7.44
N ASN A 36 23.64 6.62 -7.57
CA ASN A 36 23.90 5.77 -8.74
C ASN A 36 23.10 4.46 -8.61
N GLY A 37 21.85 4.47 -9.05
CA GLY A 37 20.94 3.34 -9.00
C GLY A 37 19.86 3.43 -10.08
N HIS A 38 19.07 2.37 -10.24
CA HIS A 38 17.96 2.32 -11.18
C HIS A 38 16.68 1.91 -10.51
N TYR A 39 15.56 2.48 -10.97
CA TYR A 39 14.22 2.13 -10.52
C TYR A 39 13.33 1.86 -11.75
N ILE A 40 12.80 0.65 -11.86
CA ILE A 40 12.07 0.18 -13.04
C ILE A 40 10.69 -0.38 -12.70
N PRO A 41 9.70 -0.28 -13.61
CA PRO A 41 8.44 -1.00 -13.50
C PRO A 41 8.63 -2.44 -14.00
N MET A 42 8.00 -3.39 -13.33
CA MET A 42 8.01 -4.80 -13.72
C MET A 42 6.60 -5.36 -13.62
N GLU A 43 6.05 -5.80 -14.74
CA GLU A 43 4.78 -6.52 -14.75
C GLU A 43 5.03 -7.97 -14.38
N ILE A 44 4.40 -8.41 -13.30
CA ILE A 44 4.52 -9.78 -12.79
C ILE A 44 3.12 -10.35 -12.64
N ALA A 45 2.85 -11.48 -13.27
CA ALA A 45 1.59 -12.19 -13.08
C ALA A 45 1.49 -12.74 -11.64
N HIS A 46 0.26 -12.96 -11.18
CA HIS A 46 0.05 -13.43 -9.81
C HIS A 46 0.73 -14.77 -9.53
N ASP A 47 0.69 -15.67 -10.49
CA ASP A 47 1.27 -17.02 -10.37
C ASP A 47 2.81 -17.02 -10.37
N ASP A 48 3.42 -15.98 -10.95
CA ASP A 48 4.88 -15.82 -11.02
C ASP A 48 5.47 -15.08 -9.82
N LEU A 49 4.62 -14.52 -8.94
CA LEU A 49 5.05 -13.61 -7.89
C LEU A 49 6.09 -14.23 -6.95
N ALA A 50 5.85 -15.43 -6.44
CA ALA A 50 6.75 -16.11 -5.52
C ALA A 50 8.12 -16.35 -6.17
N HIS A 51 8.13 -16.86 -7.41
CA HIS A 51 9.36 -17.12 -8.16
C HIS A 51 10.14 -15.83 -8.46
N ALA A 52 9.44 -14.74 -8.80
CA ALA A 52 10.06 -13.44 -9.01
C ALA A 52 10.75 -12.92 -7.74
N LEU A 53 10.12 -13.07 -6.57
CA LEU A 53 10.72 -12.64 -5.29
C LEU A 53 11.97 -13.46 -4.91
N GLU A 54 12.09 -14.71 -5.33
CA GLU A 54 13.29 -15.51 -5.16
C GLU A 54 14.43 -15.08 -6.09
N LEU A 55 14.11 -14.67 -7.32
CA LEU A 55 15.10 -14.34 -8.35
C LEU A 55 15.63 -12.92 -8.26
N LEU A 56 14.77 -11.93 -7.99
CA LEU A 56 15.11 -10.51 -8.05
C LEU A 56 16.30 -10.12 -7.14
N PRO A 57 16.42 -10.61 -5.89
CA PRO A 57 17.60 -10.34 -5.06
C PRO A 57 18.89 -10.85 -5.70
N ARG A 58 18.84 -12.01 -6.36
CA ARG A 58 19.98 -12.62 -7.04
C ARG A 58 20.41 -11.85 -8.28
N LEU A 59 19.49 -11.09 -8.89
CA LEU A 59 19.75 -10.19 -10.01
C LEU A 59 20.23 -8.80 -9.58
N GLY A 60 20.38 -8.56 -8.27
CA GLY A 60 20.92 -7.31 -7.73
C GLY A 60 19.87 -6.29 -7.28
N PHE A 61 18.60 -6.68 -7.22
CA PHE A 61 17.58 -5.84 -6.63
C PHE A 61 17.76 -5.76 -5.11
N VAL A 62 17.66 -4.56 -4.55
CA VAL A 62 17.77 -4.28 -3.11
C VAL A 62 16.40 -4.15 -2.45
N GLY A 63 15.34 -3.97 -3.23
CA GLY A 63 13.96 -3.87 -2.75
C GLY A 63 12.99 -3.49 -3.85
N LEU A 64 11.71 -3.55 -3.50
CA LEU A 64 10.61 -3.28 -4.42
C LEU A 64 9.51 -2.49 -3.73
N ASN A 65 8.83 -1.63 -4.50
CA ASN A 65 7.46 -1.27 -4.17
C ASN A 65 6.48 -2.28 -4.79
N VAL A 66 5.36 -2.48 -4.12
CA VAL A 66 4.34 -3.44 -4.51
C VAL A 66 3.01 -2.71 -4.70
N THR A 67 2.35 -2.95 -5.84
CA THR A 67 1.00 -2.45 -6.08
C THR A 67 0.05 -3.59 -6.47
N LEU A 68 -1.15 -3.24 -6.92
CA LEU A 68 -2.17 -4.21 -7.31
C LEU A 68 -1.64 -5.23 -8.33
N PRO A 69 -2.00 -6.51 -8.22
CA PRO A 69 -2.87 -7.12 -7.20
C PRO A 69 -2.10 -7.73 -6.01
N HIS A 70 -0.81 -7.47 -5.86
CA HIS A 70 0.13 -8.26 -5.07
C HIS A 70 0.26 -7.87 -3.59
N LYS A 71 -0.27 -6.70 -3.17
CA LYS A 71 -0.05 -6.14 -1.82
C LYS A 71 -0.42 -7.09 -0.67
N GLU A 72 -1.47 -7.87 -0.83
CA GLU A 72 -1.91 -8.84 0.18
C GLU A 72 -1.06 -10.12 0.11
N ALA A 73 -0.81 -10.62 -1.09
CA ALA A 73 -0.07 -11.86 -1.31
C ALA A 73 1.38 -11.81 -0.79
N VAL A 74 2.08 -10.67 -0.94
CA VAL A 74 3.48 -10.54 -0.52
C VAL A 74 3.69 -10.64 0.99
N VAL A 75 2.65 -10.43 1.80
CA VAL A 75 2.72 -10.61 3.26
C VAL A 75 3.01 -12.08 3.63
N GLY A 76 2.39 -13.01 2.91
CA GLY A 76 2.62 -14.45 3.11
C GLY A 76 3.93 -14.97 2.49
N LEU A 77 4.58 -14.16 1.65
CA LEU A 77 5.84 -14.52 0.97
C LEU A 77 7.08 -13.89 1.62
N ALA A 78 6.90 -12.95 2.54
CA ALA A 78 7.98 -12.29 3.25
C ALA A 78 8.40 -13.08 4.50
N ASP A 79 9.73 -13.08 4.78
CA ASP A 79 10.28 -13.72 5.99
C ASP A 79 10.05 -12.89 7.25
N ILE A 80 10.00 -11.57 7.10
CA ILE A 80 9.82 -10.61 8.19
C ILE A 80 8.77 -9.60 7.76
N VAL A 81 7.70 -9.48 8.53
CA VAL A 81 6.62 -8.53 8.29
C VAL A 81 6.56 -7.59 9.50
N THR A 82 6.50 -6.27 9.24
CA THR A 82 6.31 -5.30 10.32
C THR A 82 4.95 -5.49 10.99
N ASP A 83 4.83 -5.13 12.26
CA ASP A 83 3.56 -5.17 12.99
C ASP A 83 2.47 -4.38 12.24
N ARG A 84 2.84 -3.23 11.68
CA ARG A 84 1.96 -2.41 10.85
C ARG A 84 1.47 -3.15 9.62
N ALA A 85 2.36 -3.75 8.83
CA ALA A 85 1.97 -4.49 7.63
C ALA A 85 1.16 -5.74 7.96
N ALA A 86 1.47 -6.41 9.07
CA ALA A 86 0.73 -7.56 9.58
C ALA A 86 -0.69 -7.16 10.00
N LEU A 87 -0.86 -6.08 10.76
CA LEU A 87 -2.18 -5.55 11.16
C LEU A 87 -3.01 -5.12 9.95
N ILE A 88 -2.37 -4.50 8.96
CA ILE A 88 -3.02 -4.10 7.71
C ILE A 88 -3.39 -5.32 6.87
N GLY A 89 -2.61 -6.40 6.92
CA GLY A 89 -2.73 -7.56 6.05
C GLY A 89 -2.33 -7.28 4.60
N ALA A 90 -1.49 -6.25 4.37
CA ALA A 90 -0.96 -5.88 3.06
C ALA A 90 0.38 -5.15 3.20
N ALA A 91 1.28 -5.30 2.23
CA ALA A 91 2.54 -4.58 2.16
C ALA A 91 2.71 -3.89 0.80
N ASN A 92 3.32 -2.71 0.80
CA ASN A 92 3.65 -1.95 -0.40
C ASN A 92 5.14 -1.77 -0.62
N THR A 93 5.96 -2.24 0.32
CA THR A 93 7.43 -2.08 0.31
C THR A 93 8.09 -3.37 0.73
N LEU A 94 8.99 -3.88 -0.09
CA LEU A 94 9.85 -5.03 0.20
C LEU A 94 11.30 -4.58 0.21
N ILE A 95 12.07 -5.05 1.20
CA ILE A 95 13.52 -4.85 1.29
C ILE A 95 14.17 -6.23 1.25
N PHE A 96 15.07 -6.42 0.31
CA PHE A 96 15.88 -7.62 0.20
C PHE A 96 17.13 -7.46 1.06
N ARG A 97 17.20 -8.19 2.16
CA ARG A 97 18.27 -8.07 3.15
C ARG A 97 19.50 -8.87 2.73
N ASN A 98 20.66 -8.46 3.26
CA ASN A 98 21.93 -9.16 3.00
C ASN A 98 21.99 -10.59 3.57
N ASP A 99 21.12 -10.91 4.55
CA ASP A 99 20.96 -12.25 5.12
C ASP A 99 20.05 -13.16 4.28
N GLY A 100 19.62 -12.69 3.11
CA GLY A 100 18.75 -13.40 2.18
C GLY A 100 17.27 -13.31 2.51
N LYS A 101 16.89 -12.63 3.59
CA LYS A 101 15.48 -12.50 4.01
C LYS A 101 14.78 -11.33 3.31
N ILE A 102 13.49 -11.53 3.07
CA ILE A 102 12.58 -10.51 2.54
C ILE A 102 11.85 -9.85 3.72
N TYR A 103 12.07 -8.54 3.86
CA TYR A 103 11.38 -7.72 4.85
C TYR A 103 10.24 -6.96 4.17
N ALA A 104 9.02 -7.04 4.72
CA ALA A 104 7.82 -6.39 4.19
C ALA A 104 7.28 -5.32 5.13
N ASP A 105 6.93 -4.17 4.57
CA ASP A 105 6.33 -3.05 5.29
C ASP A 105 5.19 -2.41 4.49
N ASN A 106 4.38 -1.59 5.18
CA ASN A 106 3.31 -0.81 4.56
C ASN A 106 3.42 0.66 4.97
N THR A 107 3.64 1.52 3.98
CA THR A 107 3.77 2.97 4.15
C THR A 107 2.58 3.77 3.59
N ASP A 108 1.56 3.09 3.01
CA ASP A 108 0.43 3.76 2.38
C ASP A 108 -0.39 4.58 3.37
N GLY A 109 -0.68 4.00 4.54
CA GLY A 109 -1.51 4.66 5.55
C GLY A 109 -0.86 5.90 6.15
N SER A 110 0.42 5.81 6.54
CA SER A 110 1.17 6.95 7.04
C SER A 110 1.34 8.03 5.97
N GLY A 111 1.66 7.64 4.74
CA GLY A 111 1.77 8.56 3.61
C GLY A 111 0.46 9.31 3.33
N PHE A 112 -0.67 8.63 3.41
CA PHE A 112 -1.99 9.23 3.27
C PHE A 112 -2.28 10.28 4.34
N VAL A 113 -2.06 9.95 5.62
CA VAL A 113 -2.32 10.86 6.73
C VAL A 113 -1.39 12.09 6.68
N GLU A 114 -0.10 11.90 6.38
CA GLU A 114 0.82 13.01 6.23
C GLU A 114 0.45 13.93 5.05
N ASN A 115 -0.03 13.35 3.95
CA ASN A 115 -0.54 14.14 2.82
C ASN A 115 -1.77 14.97 3.20
N LEU A 116 -2.72 14.40 3.97
CA LEU A 116 -3.86 15.16 4.49
C LEU A 116 -3.42 16.30 5.42
N ARG A 117 -2.49 16.06 6.33
CA ARG A 117 -1.96 17.09 7.23
C ARG A 117 -1.32 18.25 6.47
N GLN A 118 -0.63 17.94 5.37
CA GLN A 118 0.05 18.94 4.55
C GLN A 118 -0.91 19.77 3.70
N TYR A 119 -1.92 19.16 3.09
CA TYR A 119 -2.75 19.80 2.08
C TYR A 119 -4.18 20.12 2.54
N ALA A 120 -4.60 19.54 3.65
CA ALA A 120 -5.89 19.81 4.30
C ALA A 120 -5.68 20.04 5.81
N PRO A 121 -4.92 21.08 6.22
CA PRO A 121 -4.53 21.28 7.63
C PRO A 121 -5.73 21.54 8.56
N GLY A 122 -6.88 21.91 8.02
CA GLY A 122 -8.13 22.05 8.78
C GLY A 122 -8.95 20.77 8.92
N TRP A 123 -8.49 19.64 8.36
CA TRP A 123 -9.16 18.36 8.54
C TRP A 123 -8.96 17.82 9.95
N GLU A 124 -10.06 17.60 10.65
CA GLU A 124 -10.07 17.04 12.00
C GLU A 124 -10.59 15.60 11.95
N PRO A 125 -9.76 14.59 12.21
CA PRO A 125 -10.14 13.19 12.11
C PRO A 125 -11.36 12.81 12.96
N LYS A 126 -11.54 13.47 14.09
CA LYS A 126 -12.61 13.20 15.05
C LYS A 126 -13.91 13.96 14.77
N ALA A 127 -13.94 14.83 13.77
CA ALA A 127 -15.10 15.68 13.47
C ALA A 127 -16.31 14.92 12.93
N GLY A 128 -16.12 13.72 12.38
CA GLY A 128 -17.22 12.92 11.84
C GLY A 128 -16.72 11.62 11.21
N PRO A 129 -17.64 10.82 10.64
CA PRO A 129 -17.32 9.60 9.93
C PRO A 129 -16.44 9.83 8.71
N ALA A 130 -15.76 8.79 8.25
CA ALA A 130 -15.13 8.75 6.93
C ALA A 130 -15.85 7.76 6.02
N MET A 131 -16.00 8.10 4.74
CA MET A 131 -16.50 7.20 3.69
C MET A 131 -15.35 6.70 2.83
N VAL A 132 -15.19 5.39 2.72
CA VAL A 132 -14.13 4.73 1.93
C VAL A 132 -14.76 3.93 0.81
N PHE A 133 -14.36 4.23 -0.43
CA PHE A 133 -14.73 3.49 -1.63
C PHE A 133 -13.60 2.53 -2.01
N GLY A 134 -13.90 1.22 -2.05
CA GLY A 134 -12.93 0.16 -2.34
C GLY A 134 -12.61 -0.71 -1.11
N ALA A 135 -12.19 -1.95 -1.34
CA ALA A 135 -11.87 -2.93 -0.31
C ALA A 135 -10.68 -3.82 -0.72
N GLY A 136 -9.63 -3.22 -1.29
CA GLY A 136 -8.36 -3.89 -1.62
C GLY A 136 -7.24 -3.49 -0.66
N GLY A 137 -6.00 -3.87 -0.98
CA GLY A 137 -4.83 -3.59 -0.15
C GLY A 137 -4.61 -2.11 0.19
N ALA A 138 -4.98 -1.18 -0.71
CA ALA A 138 -4.96 0.25 -0.40
C ALA A 138 -6.01 0.62 0.64
N ALA A 139 -7.26 0.13 0.49
CA ALA A 139 -8.33 0.36 1.46
C ALA A 139 -7.94 -0.12 2.87
N ARG A 140 -7.31 -1.29 2.97
CA ARG A 140 -6.82 -1.84 4.25
C ARG A 140 -5.88 -0.86 4.95
N ALA A 141 -4.91 -0.32 4.24
CA ALA A 141 -3.95 0.65 4.80
C ALA A 141 -4.63 1.95 5.23
N ILE A 142 -5.56 2.46 4.42
CA ILE A 142 -6.32 3.69 4.73
C ILE A 142 -7.21 3.48 5.94
N VAL A 143 -7.94 2.36 6.02
CA VAL A 143 -8.80 2.02 7.16
C VAL A 143 -7.96 1.95 8.44
N ALA A 144 -6.83 1.24 8.44
CA ALA A 144 -5.94 1.17 9.59
C ALA A 144 -5.48 2.58 10.04
N ALA A 145 -5.06 3.42 9.09
CA ALA A 145 -4.61 4.77 9.38
C ALA A 145 -5.74 5.68 9.92
N LEU A 146 -6.95 5.60 9.37
CA LEU A 146 -8.12 6.34 9.86
C LEU A 146 -8.50 5.92 11.29
N ILE A 147 -8.42 4.62 11.60
CA ILE A 147 -8.63 4.11 12.97
C ILE A 147 -7.57 4.69 13.93
N GLU A 148 -6.29 4.67 13.52
CA GLU A 148 -5.15 5.14 14.31
C GLU A 148 -5.26 6.63 14.65
N VAL A 149 -5.66 7.47 13.69
CA VAL A 149 -5.84 8.92 13.94
C VAL A 149 -7.15 9.25 14.66
N GLY A 150 -8.00 8.25 14.91
CA GLY A 150 -9.16 8.38 15.79
C GLY A 150 -10.47 8.76 15.10
N VAL A 151 -10.61 8.47 13.81
CA VAL A 151 -11.91 8.61 13.10
C VAL A 151 -12.97 7.77 13.84
N PRO A 152 -14.15 8.34 14.18
CA PRO A 152 -15.14 7.68 15.03
C PRO A 152 -15.82 6.48 14.37
N GLU A 153 -16.12 6.60 13.08
CA GLU A 153 -16.77 5.58 12.25
C GLU A 153 -16.19 5.60 10.84
N ILE A 154 -15.97 4.44 10.24
CA ILE A 154 -15.55 4.31 8.86
C ILE A 154 -16.64 3.57 8.10
N ARG A 155 -17.30 4.24 7.19
CA ARG A 155 -18.27 3.63 6.27
C ARG A 155 -17.52 3.15 5.05
N ILE A 156 -17.63 1.87 4.74
CA ILE A 156 -16.92 1.27 3.61
C ILE A 156 -17.91 0.66 2.61
N THR A 157 -17.67 0.92 1.34
CA THR A 157 -18.41 0.27 0.25
C THR A 157 -17.48 -0.26 -0.81
N ASN A 158 -17.89 -1.35 -1.46
CA ASN A 158 -17.15 -1.96 -2.56
C ASN A 158 -18.12 -2.66 -3.51
N ARG A 159 -17.78 -2.66 -4.81
CA ARG A 159 -18.58 -3.38 -5.83
C ARG A 159 -18.84 -4.83 -5.45
N THR A 160 -17.83 -5.51 -4.90
CA THR A 160 -17.95 -6.86 -4.32
C THR A 160 -18.10 -6.73 -2.82
N ARG A 161 -19.35 -6.78 -2.30
CA ARG A 161 -19.67 -6.57 -0.89
C ARG A 161 -18.89 -7.49 0.06
N THR A 162 -18.67 -8.73 -0.31
CA THR A 162 -17.95 -9.71 0.50
C THR A 162 -16.52 -9.27 0.86
N ARG A 163 -15.85 -8.48 0.01
CA ARG A 163 -14.54 -7.91 0.33
C ARG A 163 -14.62 -6.84 1.42
N ALA A 164 -15.66 -6.01 1.42
CA ALA A 164 -15.87 -5.03 2.48
C ALA A 164 -16.21 -5.70 3.81
N GLU A 165 -17.02 -6.76 3.78
CA GLU A 165 -17.34 -7.57 4.97
C GLU A 165 -16.09 -8.26 5.55
N ALA A 166 -15.16 -8.71 4.72
CA ALA A 166 -13.89 -9.26 5.17
C ALA A 166 -13.06 -8.19 5.90
N LEU A 167 -12.98 -6.96 5.36
CA LEU A 167 -12.32 -5.86 6.08
C LEU A 167 -12.99 -5.58 7.42
N ARG A 168 -14.32 -5.57 7.48
CA ARG A 168 -15.02 -5.39 8.75
C ARG A 168 -14.70 -6.48 9.77
N ALA A 169 -14.58 -7.73 9.32
CA ALA A 169 -14.18 -8.82 10.20
C ALA A 169 -12.78 -8.60 10.80
N ASP A 170 -11.83 -8.09 10.00
CA ASP A 170 -10.45 -7.85 10.41
C ASP A 170 -10.29 -6.62 11.32
N PHE A 171 -10.99 -5.51 11.00
CA PHE A 171 -10.82 -4.21 11.68
C PHE A 171 -11.89 -3.90 12.74
N GLY A 172 -12.94 -4.72 12.81
CA GLY A 172 -13.91 -4.69 13.89
C GLY A 172 -15.00 -3.61 13.78
N ALA A 173 -15.58 -3.24 14.93
CA ALA A 173 -16.82 -2.47 15.02
C ALA A 173 -16.75 -1.02 14.52
N LYS A 174 -15.56 -0.48 14.31
CA LYS A 174 -15.41 0.87 13.73
C LYS A 174 -15.73 0.92 12.24
N LEU A 175 -15.80 -0.23 11.55
CA LEU A 175 -16.20 -0.32 10.15
C LEU A 175 -17.69 -0.68 10.04
N THR A 176 -18.40 0.13 9.25
CA THR A 176 -19.78 -0.12 8.82
C THR A 176 -19.79 -0.37 7.32
N VAL A 177 -20.20 -1.58 6.91
CA VAL A 177 -20.33 -1.89 5.48
C VAL A 177 -21.66 -1.35 4.96
N VAL A 178 -21.58 -0.50 3.95
CA VAL A 178 -22.75 0.11 3.33
C VAL A 178 -22.92 -0.35 1.88
N ASP A 179 -24.16 -0.39 1.41
CA ASP A 179 -24.45 -0.77 0.04
C ASP A 179 -23.99 0.32 -0.94
N TRP A 180 -23.44 -0.11 -2.06
CA TRP A 180 -22.95 0.82 -3.10
C TRP A 180 -24.01 1.81 -3.55
N VAL A 181 -25.24 1.33 -3.76
CA VAL A 181 -26.38 2.17 -4.22
C VAL A 181 -26.78 3.21 -3.17
N GLN A 182 -26.60 2.90 -1.88
CA GLN A 182 -26.97 3.79 -0.77
C GLN A 182 -25.87 4.78 -0.40
N SER A 183 -24.65 4.56 -0.88
CA SER A 183 -23.45 5.32 -0.45
C SER A 183 -23.59 6.83 -0.66
N GLN A 184 -24.27 7.27 -1.73
CA GLN A 184 -24.49 8.69 -2.03
C GLN A 184 -25.30 9.43 -0.96
N HIS A 185 -26.23 8.73 -0.28
CA HIS A 185 -27.09 9.31 0.77
C HIS A 185 -26.41 9.37 2.15
N LEU A 186 -25.19 8.80 2.24
CA LEU A 186 -24.42 8.70 3.48
C LEU A 186 -23.19 9.62 3.44
N LEU A 187 -23.20 10.64 2.56
CA LEU A 187 -22.09 11.57 2.42
C LEU A 187 -22.31 12.90 3.15
N ASP A 188 -23.53 13.20 3.57
CA ASP A 188 -23.87 14.53 4.09
C ASP A 188 -23.21 14.85 5.43
N ASP A 189 -22.90 13.81 6.25
CA ASP A 189 -22.34 13.94 7.59
C ASP A 189 -20.88 13.46 7.69
N VAL A 190 -20.24 13.11 6.57
CA VAL A 190 -18.86 12.61 6.60
C VAL A 190 -17.82 13.74 6.63
N ALA A 191 -16.78 13.55 7.46
CA ALA A 191 -15.66 14.47 7.54
C ALA A 191 -14.59 14.21 6.46
N ALA A 192 -14.62 13.04 5.82
CA ALA A 192 -13.70 12.68 4.74
C ALA A 192 -14.31 11.66 3.78
N VAL A 193 -13.98 11.78 2.49
CA VAL A 193 -14.30 10.80 1.45
C VAL A 193 -13.00 10.33 0.81
N VAL A 194 -12.78 9.03 0.78
CA VAL A 194 -11.53 8.43 0.27
C VAL A 194 -11.85 7.40 -0.81
N ASN A 195 -11.28 7.59 -2.00
CA ASN A 195 -11.36 6.62 -3.08
C ASN A 195 -10.09 5.78 -3.16
N THR A 196 -10.25 4.45 -3.08
CA THR A 196 -9.17 3.45 -3.15
C THR A 196 -9.40 2.42 -4.27
N THR A 197 -10.32 2.73 -5.23
CA THR A 197 -10.64 1.81 -6.34
C THR A 197 -9.65 1.94 -7.48
#